data_c86ce3b417ff2545121e2d04491e1861
#
_entry.id   c86ce3b417ff2545121e2d04491e1861
#
_cell.length_a   1.000
_cell.length_b   1.000
_cell.length_c   1.000
_cell.angle_alpha   90.00
_cell.angle_beta   90.00
_cell.angle_gamma   90.00
#
_symmetry.space_group_name_H-M   'P 1'
#
loop_
_entity.id
_entity.type
_entity.pdbx_description
1 polymer ?
#
loop_
_entity_poly.entity_id
_entity_poly.type
_entity_poly.pdbx_seq_one_letter_code
_entity_poly.pdbx_strand_id
1 'polypeptide(L)' 'MAKNKKSEDNCIKVLNEIDKIKRELETARINFDMVSDNELTDYYIYEMAALNSKYRYYIKIAKQPGITVKEFDGIIFTA' A
#
# COMPACT_ATOMS: atom_id res chain seq x y z
N MET A 1 17.04 15.93 18.64
CA MET A 1 17.52 15.69 17.30
C MET A 1 17.39 14.27 16.83
N ALA A 2 17.81 13.34 17.65
CA ALA A 2 17.69 11.92 17.28
C ALA A 2 16.23 11.51 17.06
N LYS A 3 15.32 12.09 17.83
CA LYS A 3 13.90 11.77 17.71
C LYS A 3 13.31 12.23 16.38
N ASN A 4 13.69 13.42 15.93
CA ASN A 4 13.18 13.94 14.68
C ASN A 4 13.63 13.11 13.50
N LYS A 5 14.90 12.70 13.53
CA LYS A 5 15.46 11.88 12.49
C LYS A 5 14.76 10.52 12.43
N LYS A 6 14.47 9.94 13.59
CA LYS A 6 13.76 8.67 13.65
C LYS A 6 12.36 8.78 13.08
N SER A 7 11.68 9.87 13.40
CA SER A 7 10.32 10.10 12.88
C SER A 7 10.34 10.24 11.37
N GLU A 8 11.32 10.97 10.85
CA GLU A 8 11.46 11.13 9.41
C GLU A 8 11.76 9.81 8.73
N ASP A 9 12.66 9.01 9.32
CA ASP A 9 13.00 7.71 8.77
C ASP A 9 11.78 6.79 8.76
N ASN A 10 10.99 6.80 9.82
CA ASN A 10 9.78 5.98 9.88
C ASN A 10 8.75 6.44 8.84
N CYS A 11 8.63 7.74 8.67
CA CYS A 11 7.73 8.27 7.67
C CYS A 11 8.14 7.83 6.27
N ILE A 12 9.43 7.91 5.97
CA ILE A 12 9.95 7.50 4.67
C ILE A 12 9.73 6.00 4.46
N LYS A 13 9.93 5.20 5.48
CA LYS A 13 9.71 3.76 5.38
C LYS A 13 8.25 3.44 5.08
N VAL A 14 7.34 4.12 5.75
CA VAL A 14 5.91 3.91 5.53
C VAL A 14 5.54 4.32 4.11
N LEU A 15 6.05 5.46 3.65
CA LEU A 15 5.79 5.92 2.30
C LEU A 15 6.30 4.93 1.26
N ASN A 16 7.50 4.40 1.49
CA ASN A 16 8.08 3.44 0.56
C ASN A 16 7.28 2.15 0.53
N GLU A 17 6.79 1.69 1.67
CA GLU A 17 5.96 0.49 1.72
C GLU A 17 4.65 0.69 0.99
N ILE A 18 4.04 1.83 1.15
CA ILE A 18 2.78 2.13 0.47
C ILE A 18 3.00 2.14 -1.04
N ASP A 19 4.07 2.77 -1.48
CA ASP A 19 4.39 2.81 -2.90
C ASP A 19 4.62 1.42 -3.46
N LYS A 20 5.33 0.60 -2.71
CA LYS A 20 5.60 -0.78 -3.11
C LYS A 20 4.31 -1.59 -3.22
N ILE A 21 3.43 -1.43 -2.25
CA ILE A 21 2.15 -2.14 -2.26
C ILE A 21 1.31 -1.73 -3.46
N LYS A 22 1.31 -0.44 -3.78
CA LYS A 22 0.57 0.05 -4.94
C LYS A 22 1.08 -0.58 -6.22
N ARG A 23 2.38 -0.72 -6.35
CA ARG A 23 2.96 -1.37 -7.53
C ARG A 23 2.61 -2.84 -7.59
N GLU A 24 2.64 -3.50 -6.45
CA GLU A 24 2.29 -4.91 -6.39
C GLU A 24 0.82 -5.12 -6.73
N LEU A 25 -0.05 -4.23 -6.27
CA LEU A 25 -1.46 -4.28 -6.61
C LEU A 25 -1.68 -4.12 -8.12
N GLU A 26 -0.97 -3.17 -8.72
CA GLU A 26 -1.08 -2.95 -10.15
C GLU A 26 -0.62 -4.17 -10.93
N THR A 27 0.48 -4.76 -10.51
CA THR A 27 1.00 -5.96 -11.15
C THR A 27 0.01 -7.12 -11.02
N ALA A 28 -0.54 -7.30 -9.83
CA ALA A 28 -1.50 -8.37 -9.59
C ALA A 28 -2.75 -8.18 -10.44
N ARG A 29 -3.19 -6.94 -10.57
CA ARG A 29 -4.36 -6.62 -11.38
C ARG A 29 -4.12 -6.93 -12.86
N ILE A 30 -2.96 -6.55 -13.36
CA ILE A 30 -2.60 -6.84 -14.75
C ILE A 30 -2.56 -8.35 -14.97
N ASN A 31 -1.95 -9.07 -14.05
CA ASN A 31 -1.89 -10.52 -14.15
C ASN A 31 -3.28 -11.14 -14.07
N PHE A 32 -4.11 -10.64 -13.21
CA PHE A 32 -5.50 -11.10 -13.09
C PHE A 32 -6.25 -10.95 -14.42
N ASP A 33 -6.05 -9.83 -15.08
CA ASP A 33 -6.73 -9.58 -16.35
C ASP A 33 -6.24 -10.51 -17.46
N MET A 34 -5.04 -11.02 -17.31
CA MET A 34 -4.42 -11.84 -18.38
C MET A 34 -4.63 -13.33 -18.22
N VAL A 35 -4.97 -13.80 -17.01
CA VAL A 35 -5.12 -15.23 -16.80
C VAL A 35 -6.53 -15.68 -17.15
N SER A 36 -6.63 -16.90 -17.64
CA SER A 36 -7.93 -17.52 -17.91
C SER A 36 -8.14 -18.78 -17.10
N ASP A 37 -7.13 -19.22 -16.37
CA ASP A 37 -7.23 -20.39 -15.51
C ASP A 37 -7.92 -20.02 -14.21
N ASN A 38 -8.89 -20.85 -13.80
CA ASN A 38 -9.69 -20.55 -12.59
C ASN A 38 -8.84 -20.51 -11.32
N GLU A 39 -7.89 -21.41 -11.21
CA GLU A 39 -7.06 -21.46 -10.01
C GLU A 39 -6.15 -20.25 -9.90
N LEU A 40 -5.57 -19.83 -11.01
CA LEU A 40 -4.75 -18.63 -11.02
C LEU A 40 -5.58 -17.38 -10.82
N THR A 41 -6.80 -17.36 -11.34
CA THR A 41 -7.71 -16.25 -11.11
C THR A 41 -7.97 -16.08 -9.62
N ASP A 42 -8.26 -17.19 -8.93
CA ASP A 42 -8.48 -17.16 -7.48
C ASP A 42 -7.23 -16.69 -6.74
N TYR A 43 -6.08 -17.16 -7.17
CA TYR A 43 -4.82 -16.74 -6.56
C TYR A 43 -4.67 -15.21 -6.60
N TYR A 44 -4.89 -14.63 -7.75
CA TYR A 44 -4.72 -13.18 -7.88
C TYR A 44 -5.80 -12.40 -7.13
N ILE A 45 -7.00 -12.93 -7.03
CA ILE A 45 -8.05 -12.32 -6.21
C ILE A 45 -7.60 -12.28 -4.75
N TYR A 46 -7.07 -13.38 -4.24
CA TYR A 46 -6.61 -13.44 -2.86
C TYR A 46 -5.38 -12.55 -2.66
N GLU A 47 -4.49 -12.51 -3.63
CA GLU A 47 -3.31 -11.65 -3.55
C GLU A 47 -3.71 -10.19 -3.48
N MET A 48 -4.63 -9.77 -4.33
CA MET A 48 -5.10 -8.38 -4.31
C MET A 48 -5.81 -8.05 -3.01
N ALA A 49 -6.59 -8.98 -2.49
CA ALA A 49 -7.28 -8.76 -1.22
C ALA A 49 -6.28 -8.60 -0.07
N ALA A 50 -5.24 -9.44 -0.06
CA ALA A 50 -4.20 -9.36 0.97
C ALA A 50 -3.43 -8.05 0.86
N LEU A 51 -3.09 -7.64 -0.35
CA LEU A 51 -2.37 -6.39 -0.57
C LEU A 51 -3.23 -5.18 -0.18
N ASN A 52 -4.52 -5.23 -0.46
CA ASN A 52 -5.44 -4.18 -0.05
C ASN A 52 -5.49 -4.03 1.47
N SER A 53 -5.52 -5.14 2.19
CA SER A 53 -5.52 -5.11 3.65
C SER A 53 -4.24 -4.51 4.17
N LYS A 54 -3.12 -4.88 3.57
CA LYS A 54 -1.83 -4.33 3.94
C LYS A 54 -1.75 -2.83 3.64
N TYR A 55 -2.30 -2.43 2.51
CA TYR A 55 -2.35 -1.04 2.12
C TYR A 55 -3.12 -0.21 3.15
N ARG A 56 -4.28 -0.68 3.56
CA ARG A 56 -5.09 0.01 4.57
C ARG A 56 -4.36 0.12 5.89
N TYR A 57 -3.63 -0.92 6.26
CA TYR A 57 -2.85 -0.89 7.50
C TYR A 57 -1.81 0.22 7.46
N TYR A 58 -1.06 0.33 6.36
CA TYR A 58 -0.03 1.36 6.26
C TYR A 58 -0.61 2.75 6.12
N ILE A 59 -1.76 2.88 5.46
CA ILE A 59 -2.45 4.17 5.40
C ILE A 59 -2.85 4.60 6.80
N LYS A 60 -3.33 3.68 7.60
CA LYS A 60 -3.70 3.96 8.98
C LYS A 60 -2.51 4.47 9.78
N ILE A 61 -1.35 3.84 9.60
CA ILE A 61 -0.13 4.28 10.26
C ILE A 61 0.26 5.67 9.79
N ALA A 62 0.15 5.92 8.50
CA ALA A 62 0.54 7.21 7.93
C ALA A 62 -0.32 8.35 8.45
N LYS A 63 -1.53 8.06 8.90
CA LYS A 63 -2.43 9.08 9.43
C LYS A 63 -2.27 9.32 10.92
N GLN A 64 -1.40 8.57 11.58
CA GLN A 64 -1.22 8.76 13.01
C GLN A 64 -0.52 10.09 13.30
N PRO A 65 -0.76 10.66 14.50
CA PRO A 65 -0.10 11.90 14.87
C PRO A 65 1.41 11.77 14.77
N GLY A 66 2.06 12.76 14.20
CA GLY A 66 3.50 12.74 14.02
C GLY A 66 3.91 12.38 12.59
N ILE A 67 2.98 11.83 11.82
CA ILE A 67 3.23 11.56 10.41
C ILE A 67 2.23 12.38 9.61
N THR A 68 2.68 13.50 9.09
CA THR A 68 1.80 14.38 8.32
C THR A 68 2.17 14.30 6.85
N VAL A 69 1.32 13.71 6.08
CA VAL A 69 1.59 13.57 4.67
C VAL A 69 0.34 13.92 3.90
N LYS A 70 0.32 15.11 3.36
CA LYS A 70 -0.83 15.60 2.61
C LYS A 70 -1.08 14.79 1.35
N GLU A 71 -0.04 14.23 0.80
CA GLU A 71 -0.16 13.42 -0.40
C GLU A 71 -1.06 12.21 -0.21
N PHE A 72 -1.12 11.71 1.01
CA PHE A 72 -1.97 10.56 1.29
C PHE A 72 -3.44 10.87 1.22
N ASP A 73 -3.80 12.11 1.48
CA ASP A 73 -5.21 12.50 1.42
C ASP A 73 -5.78 12.32 0.02
N GLY A 74 -4.98 12.60 -0.99
CA GLY A 74 -5.39 12.40 -2.36
C GLY A 74 -5.42 10.94 -2.77
N ILE A 75 -4.55 10.13 -2.19
CA ILE A 75 -4.46 8.71 -2.53
C ILE A 75 -5.62 7.94 -1.94
N ILE A 76 -5.99 8.26 -0.72
CA ILE A 76 -7.01 7.52 0.01
C ILE A 76 -8.35 7.55 -0.69
N PHE A 77 -8.66 8.64 -1.32
CA PHE A 77 -9.98 8.85 -1.89
C PHE A 77 -10.16 8.26 -3.26
N THR A 78 -9.15 7.66 -3.79
CA THR A 78 -9.27 6.96 -5.05
C THR A 78 -9.76 5.53 -4.87
N ALA A 79 -9.80 5.07 -3.67
CA ALA A 79 -10.20 3.68 -3.41
C ALA A 79 -11.73 3.52 -3.24
#